data_b96b085553fe9d878e749a5fad8657cc
#
_entry.id   b96b085553fe9d878e749a5fad8657cc
#
_cell.length_a   1.000
_cell.length_b   1.000
_cell.length_c   1.000
_cell.angle_alpha   90.00
_cell.angle_beta   90.00
_cell.angle_gamma   90.00
#
_symmetry.space_group_name_H-M   'P 1'
#
loop_
_entity.id
_entity.type
_entity.pdbx_description
1 polymer ?
#
loop_
_entity_poly.entity_id
_entity_poly.type
_entity_poly.pdbx_seq_one_letter_code
_entity_poly.pdbx_strand_id
1 'polypeptide(L)'
;MSDKDEGVTNSDTESGESAGGAEARLTAQVAELEARLRTVSAAYKQKSDEIEATKSRLERNAALREEVRRGEIVAALFEPVENLHRSIAPLVCVAPDAAAGLTMIHQQFHTALRALGLEEVGAEGERFDPNLHEAIHSQAVADPAQDGTILQVFSVGYRNGRQLIRPARVVIGIHGG
;
A
#
# COMPACT_ATOMS: atom_id res chain seq x y z
N MET A 1 99.60 41.08 -20.58
CA MET A 1 99.56 40.01 -21.51
C MET A 1 98.66 38.90 -20.89
N SER A 2 97.64 38.56 -21.57
CA SER A 2 96.77 37.32 -21.46
C SER A 2 96.06 37.23 -20.11
N ASP A 3 94.86 37.60 -20.02
CA ASP A 3 93.57 37.15 -20.61
C ASP A 3 93.26 35.69 -20.30
N LYS A 4 92.27 35.46 -19.49
CA LYS A 4 91.35 34.35 -19.58
C LYS A 4 90.03 34.63 -18.82
N ASP A 5 89.11 34.99 -19.63
CA ASP A 5 87.72 34.94 -19.40
C ASP A 5 87.26 33.47 -19.55
N GLU A 6 86.65 32.85 -18.59
CA GLU A 6 85.92 31.58 -18.75
C GLU A 6 84.59 31.72 -18.06
N GLY A 7 83.65 31.50 -18.87
CA GLY A 7 82.22 31.56 -18.88
C GLY A 7 81.53 30.82 -17.73
N VAL A 8 80.63 31.56 -17.20
CA VAL A 8 79.47 31.01 -16.46
C VAL A 8 78.42 30.71 -17.48
N THR A 9 78.15 29.46 -17.70
CA THR A 9 76.96 29.05 -18.47
C THR A 9 76.30 27.81 -17.85
N ASN A 10 75.00 27.92 -17.74
CA ASN A 10 74.07 26.78 -17.74
C ASN A 10 74.01 25.89 -16.52
N SER A 11 73.36 26.33 -15.44
CA SER A 11 72.72 25.42 -14.48
C SER A 11 71.24 25.73 -14.18
N ASP A 12 70.71 26.83 -14.73
CA ASP A 12 69.35 27.24 -14.41
C ASP A 12 68.28 26.72 -15.41
N THR A 13 68.64 26.15 -16.53
CA THR A 13 67.70 25.67 -17.55
C THR A 13 67.26 24.20 -17.32
N GLU A 14 68.06 23.33 -16.72
CA GLU A 14 67.68 21.92 -16.46
C GLU A 14 66.74 21.75 -15.29
N SER A 15 66.74 22.64 -14.26
CA SER A 15 65.82 22.57 -13.13
C SER A 15 64.40 23.00 -13.48
N GLY A 16 64.20 23.88 -14.45
CA GLY A 16 62.87 24.35 -14.90
C GLY A 16 62.10 23.28 -15.74
N GLU A 17 62.84 22.55 -16.58
CA GLU A 17 62.22 21.47 -17.42
C GLU A 17 61.81 20.24 -16.61
N SER A 18 62.56 19.91 -15.55
CA SER A 18 62.21 18.85 -14.59
C SER A 18 60.98 19.18 -13.75
N ALA A 19 60.83 20.43 -13.30
CA ALA A 19 59.68 20.89 -12.52
C ALA A 19 58.40 20.96 -13.32
N GLY A 20 58.44 21.43 -14.57
CA GLY A 20 57.31 21.48 -15.48
C GLY A 20 56.78 20.08 -15.87
N GLY A 21 57.71 19.10 -16.01
CA GLY A 21 57.34 17.71 -16.25
C GLY A 21 56.67 17.02 -15.07
N ALA A 22 57.09 17.36 -13.84
CA ALA A 22 56.45 16.86 -12.61
C ALA A 22 55.05 17.47 -12.40
N GLU A 23 54.88 18.77 -12.64
CA GLU A 23 53.60 19.45 -12.55
C GLU A 23 52.57 18.90 -13.57
N ALA A 24 53.00 18.68 -14.80
CA ALA A 24 52.16 18.06 -15.84
C ALA A 24 51.68 16.66 -15.46
N ARG A 25 52.55 15.84 -14.86
CA ARG A 25 52.21 14.51 -14.35
C ARG A 25 51.21 14.55 -13.21
N LEU A 26 51.40 15.45 -12.23
CA LEU A 26 50.44 15.64 -11.11
C LEU A 26 49.09 16.12 -11.62
N THR A 27 49.04 17.05 -12.54
CA THR A 27 47.82 17.54 -13.14
C THR A 27 47.07 16.42 -13.87
N ALA A 28 47.77 15.58 -14.61
CA ALA A 28 47.18 14.41 -15.28
C ALA A 28 46.63 13.41 -14.25
N GLN A 29 47.33 13.14 -13.16
CA GLN A 29 46.89 12.25 -12.08
C GLN A 29 45.64 12.81 -11.39
N VAL A 30 45.62 14.11 -11.09
CA VAL A 30 44.43 14.76 -10.51
C VAL A 30 43.22 14.60 -11.44
N ALA A 31 43.38 14.88 -12.74
CA ALA A 31 42.30 14.75 -13.71
C ALA A 31 41.79 13.30 -13.80
N GLU A 32 42.68 12.32 -13.76
CA GLU A 32 42.32 10.91 -13.76
C GLU A 32 41.55 10.51 -12.49
N LEU A 33 42.02 10.94 -11.30
CA LEU A 33 41.35 10.67 -10.03
C LEU A 33 39.99 11.34 -9.95
N GLU A 34 39.86 12.57 -10.45
CA GLU A 34 38.56 13.24 -10.54
C GLU A 34 37.58 12.53 -11.48
N ALA A 35 38.06 12.00 -12.61
CA ALA A 35 37.24 11.21 -13.52
C ALA A 35 36.78 9.92 -12.87
N ARG A 36 37.67 9.21 -12.16
CA ARG A 36 37.31 8.02 -11.38
C ARG A 36 36.31 8.35 -10.28
N LEU A 37 36.52 9.43 -9.54
CA LEU A 37 35.61 9.87 -8.48
C LEU A 37 34.21 10.17 -9.03
N ARG A 38 34.11 10.86 -10.18
CA ARG A 38 32.83 11.11 -10.86
C ARG A 38 32.11 9.82 -11.23
N THR A 39 32.83 8.85 -11.79
CA THR A 39 32.28 7.54 -12.18
C THR A 39 31.78 6.76 -10.96
N VAL A 40 32.57 6.69 -9.88
CA VAL A 40 32.17 6.01 -8.65
C VAL A 40 30.97 6.70 -7.98
N SER A 41 30.99 8.03 -7.92
CA SER A 41 29.89 8.82 -7.35
C SER A 41 28.59 8.63 -8.13
N ALA A 42 28.66 8.57 -9.46
CA ALA A 42 27.50 8.29 -10.30
C ALA A 42 26.95 6.86 -10.08
N ALA A 43 27.82 5.86 -10.03
CA ALA A 43 27.45 4.48 -9.75
C ALA A 43 26.88 4.32 -8.33
N TYR A 44 27.45 4.99 -7.34
CA TYR A 44 26.92 5.01 -5.97
C TYR A 44 25.51 5.61 -5.91
N LYS A 45 25.33 6.76 -6.56
CA LYS A 45 24.01 7.39 -6.64
C LYS A 45 22.98 6.48 -7.28
N GLN A 46 23.31 5.90 -8.43
CA GLN A 46 22.43 4.94 -9.11
C GLN A 46 22.05 3.76 -8.19
N LYS A 47 23.03 3.17 -7.49
CA LYS A 47 22.77 2.07 -6.53
C LYS A 47 21.93 2.51 -5.35
N SER A 48 22.13 3.70 -4.83
CA SER A 48 21.31 4.28 -3.77
C SER A 48 19.86 4.44 -4.21
N ASP A 49 19.63 4.97 -5.42
CA ASP A 49 18.30 5.14 -6.00
C ASP A 49 17.61 3.77 -6.24
N GLU A 50 18.35 2.76 -6.74
CA GLU A 50 17.85 1.39 -6.91
C GLU A 50 17.46 0.74 -5.56
N ILE A 51 18.25 0.94 -4.51
CA ILE A 51 17.96 0.43 -3.16
C ILE A 51 16.69 1.08 -2.61
N GLU A 52 16.55 2.40 -2.72
CA GLU A 52 15.38 3.10 -2.23
C GLU A 52 14.10 2.69 -2.99
N ALA A 53 14.18 2.55 -4.31
CA ALA A 53 13.07 2.04 -5.12
C ALA A 53 12.69 0.60 -4.73
N THR A 54 13.67 -0.25 -4.45
CA THR A 54 13.44 -1.64 -4.03
C THR A 54 12.82 -1.69 -2.63
N LYS A 55 13.32 -0.89 -1.68
CA LYS A 55 12.76 -0.75 -0.33
C LYS A 55 11.30 -0.31 -0.38
N SER A 56 11.00 0.75 -1.12
CA SER A 56 9.64 1.25 -1.29
C SER A 56 8.70 0.21 -1.91
N ARG A 57 9.19 -0.60 -2.86
CA ARG A 57 8.42 -1.72 -3.43
C ARG A 57 8.17 -2.83 -2.42
N LEU A 58 9.18 -3.18 -1.60
CA LEU A 58 9.04 -4.20 -0.56
C LEU A 58 8.06 -3.78 0.53
N GLU A 59 8.11 -2.51 0.96
CA GLU A 59 7.18 -1.96 1.96
C GLU A 59 5.73 -2.00 1.46
N ARG A 60 5.49 -1.58 0.19
CA ARG A 60 4.17 -1.68 -0.42
C ARG A 60 3.66 -3.12 -0.52
N ASN A 61 4.52 -4.04 -0.93
CA ASN A 61 4.16 -5.45 -1.02
C ASN A 61 3.90 -6.07 0.37
N ALA A 62 4.65 -5.67 1.40
CA ALA A 62 4.41 -6.10 2.78
C ALA A 62 3.05 -5.61 3.29
N ALA A 63 2.71 -4.34 3.06
CA ALA A 63 1.43 -3.77 3.43
C ALA A 63 0.25 -4.47 2.74
N LEU A 64 0.37 -4.75 1.43
CA LEU A 64 -0.66 -5.50 0.69
C LEU A 64 -0.84 -6.94 1.20
N ARG A 65 0.26 -7.63 1.52
CA ARG A 65 0.17 -8.99 2.09
C ARG A 65 -0.49 -8.98 3.47
N GLU A 66 -0.19 -7.97 4.27
CA GLU A 66 -0.81 -7.81 5.59
C GLU A 66 -2.31 -7.54 5.48
N GLU A 67 -2.73 -6.70 4.52
CA GLU A 67 -4.15 -6.44 4.25
C GLU A 67 -4.87 -7.72 3.82
N VAL A 68 -4.31 -8.47 2.87
CA VAL A 68 -4.88 -9.76 2.42
C VAL A 68 -4.99 -10.74 3.56
N ARG A 69 -3.93 -10.92 4.35
CA ARG A 69 -3.93 -11.85 5.49
C ARG A 69 -4.99 -11.50 6.54
N ARG A 70 -5.15 -10.20 6.85
CA ARG A 70 -6.23 -9.75 7.72
C ARG A 70 -7.61 -10.08 7.15
N GLY A 71 -7.81 -9.85 5.87
CA GLY A 71 -9.04 -10.20 5.18
C GLY A 71 -9.36 -11.69 5.24
N GLU A 72 -8.37 -12.56 5.05
CA GLU A 72 -8.51 -14.02 5.18
C GLU A 72 -8.94 -14.43 6.59
N ILE A 73 -8.33 -13.84 7.64
CA ILE A 73 -8.69 -14.12 9.03
C ILE A 73 -10.13 -13.68 9.32
N VAL A 74 -10.50 -12.48 8.89
CA VAL A 74 -11.85 -11.96 9.06
C VAL A 74 -12.86 -12.84 8.33
N ALA A 75 -12.59 -13.24 7.10
CA ALA A 75 -13.46 -14.13 6.32
C ALA A 75 -13.63 -15.51 6.99
N ALA A 76 -12.55 -16.08 7.52
CA ALA A 76 -12.59 -17.38 8.19
C ALA A 76 -13.39 -17.33 9.52
N LEU A 77 -13.35 -16.22 10.24
CA LEU A 77 -14.09 -16.06 11.50
C LEU A 77 -15.53 -15.57 11.30
N PHE A 78 -15.83 -14.97 10.15
CA PHE A 78 -17.14 -14.40 9.88
C PHE A 78 -18.28 -15.43 9.96
N GLU A 79 -18.15 -16.55 9.26
CA GLU A 79 -19.18 -17.60 9.21
C GLU A 79 -19.46 -18.23 10.59
N PRO A 80 -18.47 -18.62 11.42
CA PRO A 80 -18.71 -19.04 12.80
C PRO A 80 -19.44 -18.01 13.66
N VAL A 81 -19.12 -16.74 13.54
CA VAL A 81 -19.77 -15.65 14.29
C VAL A 81 -21.22 -15.46 13.85
N GLU A 82 -21.50 -15.53 12.55
CA GLU A 82 -22.87 -15.48 12.01
C GLU A 82 -23.70 -16.72 12.44
N ASN A 83 -23.09 -17.89 12.49
CA ASN A 83 -23.72 -19.11 13.01
C ASN A 83 -24.09 -19.00 14.50
N LEU A 84 -23.17 -18.39 15.30
CA LEU A 84 -23.47 -18.05 16.67
C LEU A 84 -24.68 -17.13 16.77
N HIS A 85 -24.74 -16.06 15.97
CA HIS A 85 -25.88 -15.14 15.93
C HIS A 85 -27.18 -15.86 15.61
N ARG A 86 -27.19 -16.71 14.58
CA ARG A 86 -28.40 -17.50 14.19
C ARG A 86 -28.86 -18.43 15.28
N SER A 87 -27.95 -18.96 16.13
CA SER A 87 -28.30 -19.88 17.22
C SER A 87 -28.96 -19.16 18.41
N ILE A 88 -28.88 -17.85 18.53
CA ILE A 88 -29.46 -17.07 19.62
C ILE A 88 -30.99 -16.98 19.52
N ALA A 89 -31.53 -16.78 18.31
CA ALA A 89 -32.94 -16.53 18.12
C ALA A 89 -33.86 -17.62 18.72
N PRO A 90 -33.63 -18.94 18.54
CA PRO A 90 -34.46 -19.95 19.15
C PRO A 90 -34.32 -20.03 20.68
N LEU A 91 -33.22 -19.52 21.25
CA LEU A 91 -32.98 -19.55 22.70
C LEU A 91 -33.71 -18.46 23.47
N VAL A 92 -34.11 -17.39 22.80
CA VAL A 92 -34.76 -16.23 23.47
C VAL A 92 -36.00 -16.65 24.27
N CYS A 93 -36.80 -17.58 23.73
CA CYS A 93 -38.04 -18.04 24.40
C CYS A 93 -37.80 -19.17 25.44
N VAL A 94 -36.73 -19.96 25.30
CA VAL A 94 -36.47 -21.15 26.10
C VAL A 94 -35.50 -20.87 27.24
N ALA A 95 -34.49 -20.05 27.00
CA ALA A 95 -33.40 -19.73 27.94
C ALA A 95 -32.95 -18.27 27.76
N PRO A 96 -33.75 -17.27 28.17
CA PRO A 96 -33.50 -15.86 27.91
C PRO A 96 -32.17 -15.37 28.45
N ASP A 97 -31.76 -15.83 29.65
CA ASP A 97 -30.47 -15.43 30.25
C ASP A 97 -29.28 -15.96 29.42
N ALA A 98 -29.38 -17.19 28.92
CA ALA A 98 -28.35 -17.75 28.03
C ALA A 98 -28.32 -17.02 26.70
N ALA A 99 -29.48 -16.68 26.13
CA ALA A 99 -29.57 -15.87 24.89
C ALA A 99 -28.93 -14.49 25.08
N ALA A 100 -29.15 -13.83 26.20
CA ALA A 100 -28.53 -12.54 26.53
C ALA A 100 -27.00 -12.67 26.62
N GLY A 101 -26.49 -13.69 27.30
CA GLY A 101 -25.04 -13.95 27.39
C GLY A 101 -24.40 -14.20 26.03
N LEU A 102 -25.02 -15.02 25.18
CA LEU A 102 -24.55 -15.28 23.81
C LEU A 102 -24.59 -14.04 22.93
N THR A 103 -25.61 -13.19 23.10
CA THR A 103 -25.71 -11.90 22.40
C THR A 103 -24.53 -10.99 22.73
N MET A 104 -24.14 -10.92 24.00
CA MET A 104 -22.96 -10.15 24.40
C MET A 104 -21.67 -10.68 23.77
N ILE A 105 -21.51 -12.01 23.75
CA ILE A 105 -20.35 -12.66 23.12
C ILE A 105 -20.32 -12.34 21.62
N HIS A 106 -21.46 -12.48 20.94
CA HIS A 106 -21.57 -12.11 19.52
C HIS A 106 -21.15 -10.66 19.26
N GLN A 107 -21.64 -9.71 20.08
CA GLN A 107 -21.29 -8.30 19.96
C GLN A 107 -19.78 -8.06 20.16
N GLN A 108 -19.15 -8.76 21.09
CA GLN A 108 -17.69 -8.68 21.29
C GLN A 108 -16.92 -9.17 20.07
N PHE A 109 -17.31 -10.31 19.49
CA PHE A 109 -16.70 -10.81 18.25
C PHE A 109 -16.91 -9.85 17.08
N HIS A 110 -18.11 -9.30 16.91
CA HIS A 110 -18.41 -8.34 15.87
C HIS A 110 -17.58 -7.07 16.02
N THR A 111 -17.41 -6.56 17.25
CA THR A 111 -16.55 -5.43 17.54
C THR A 111 -15.08 -5.71 17.21
N ALA A 112 -14.59 -6.91 17.54
CA ALA A 112 -13.22 -7.33 17.21
C ALA A 112 -13.01 -7.45 15.69
N LEU A 113 -13.98 -8.01 14.97
CA LEU A 113 -13.91 -8.09 13.49
C LEU A 113 -13.92 -6.70 12.84
N ARG A 114 -14.72 -5.76 13.34
CA ARG A 114 -14.70 -4.36 12.88
C ARG A 114 -13.33 -3.71 13.14
N ALA A 115 -12.71 -3.96 14.28
CA ALA A 115 -11.35 -3.47 14.57
C ALA A 115 -10.29 -4.05 13.62
N LEU A 116 -10.53 -5.23 13.05
CA LEU A 116 -9.70 -5.85 12.00
C LEU A 116 -10.05 -5.36 10.59
N GLY A 117 -11.02 -4.44 10.45
CA GLY A 117 -11.40 -3.83 9.18
C GLY A 117 -12.65 -4.45 8.51
N LEU A 118 -13.48 -5.19 9.25
CA LEU A 118 -14.80 -5.61 8.75
C LEU A 118 -15.71 -4.37 8.63
N GLU A 119 -16.22 -4.14 7.44
CA GLU A 119 -17.15 -3.06 7.12
C GLU A 119 -18.46 -3.62 6.60
N GLU A 120 -19.57 -3.00 7.02
CA GLU A 120 -20.88 -3.30 6.48
C GLU A 120 -21.06 -2.63 5.11
N VAL A 121 -21.75 -3.31 4.20
CA VAL A 121 -22.10 -2.78 2.88
C VAL A 121 -23.61 -2.96 2.64
N GLY A 122 -24.17 -2.06 1.85
CA GLY A 122 -25.58 -2.07 1.47
C GLY A 122 -26.46 -1.36 2.49
N ALA A 123 -26.46 -0.03 2.46
CA ALA A 123 -27.42 0.78 3.20
C ALA A 123 -28.60 1.21 2.31
N GLU A 124 -29.76 1.41 2.91
CA GLU A 124 -30.94 1.94 2.21
C GLU A 124 -30.62 3.34 1.68
N GLY A 125 -31.03 3.62 0.44
CA GLY A 125 -30.75 4.87 -0.25
C GLY A 125 -29.41 4.89 -1.00
N GLU A 126 -28.52 3.92 -0.80
CA GLU A 126 -27.30 3.78 -1.60
C GLU A 126 -27.61 3.32 -3.03
N ARG A 127 -26.70 3.64 -3.97
CA ARG A 127 -26.77 3.10 -5.31
C ARG A 127 -26.40 1.62 -5.31
N PHE A 128 -27.16 0.85 -6.08
CA PHE A 128 -26.85 -0.55 -6.29
C PHE A 128 -25.51 -0.72 -7.04
N ASP A 129 -24.60 -1.50 -6.45
CA ASP A 129 -23.34 -1.91 -7.06
C ASP A 129 -23.31 -3.44 -7.16
N PRO A 130 -23.30 -4.03 -8.38
CA PRO A 130 -23.24 -5.47 -8.57
C PRO A 130 -22.03 -6.16 -7.95
N ASN A 131 -20.95 -5.43 -7.66
CA ASN A 131 -19.76 -5.98 -7.01
C ASN A 131 -19.93 -6.15 -5.50
N LEU A 132 -20.88 -5.45 -4.88
CA LEU A 132 -21.10 -5.42 -3.42
C LEU A 132 -22.46 -5.96 -3.02
N HIS A 133 -23.44 -5.90 -3.92
CA HIS A 133 -24.84 -6.16 -3.63
C HIS A 133 -25.42 -7.24 -4.53
N GLU A 134 -26.28 -8.08 -3.97
CA GLU A 134 -27.11 -9.06 -4.66
C GLU A 134 -28.58 -8.57 -4.65
N ALA A 135 -29.11 -8.19 -5.80
CA ALA A 135 -30.51 -7.82 -5.93
C ALA A 135 -31.38 -9.08 -5.88
N ILE A 136 -32.14 -9.24 -4.80
CA ILE A 136 -33.08 -10.37 -4.65
C ILE A 136 -34.46 -10.08 -5.22
N HIS A 137 -34.79 -8.79 -5.31
CA HIS A 137 -36.06 -8.32 -5.87
C HIS A 137 -35.91 -6.92 -6.44
N SER A 138 -36.74 -6.58 -7.41
CA SER A 138 -36.88 -5.22 -7.94
C SER A 138 -38.30 -4.72 -7.74
N GLN A 139 -38.44 -3.48 -7.30
CA GLN A 139 -39.71 -2.83 -7.05
C GLN A 139 -39.86 -1.60 -7.95
N ALA A 140 -41.03 -1.47 -8.61
CA ALA A 140 -41.33 -0.29 -9.41
C ALA A 140 -41.43 0.93 -8.49
N VAL A 141 -40.78 2.02 -8.88
CA VAL A 141 -40.78 3.30 -8.16
C VAL A 141 -41.33 4.41 -9.06
N ALA A 142 -42.07 5.34 -8.46
CA ALA A 142 -42.61 6.51 -9.14
C ALA A 142 -41.56 7.63 -9.29
N ASP A 143 -40.61 7.70 -8.37
CA ASP A 143 -39.58 8.72 -8.34
C ASP A 143 -38.34 8.25 -9.15
N PRO A 144 -37.98 8.97 -10.25
CA PRO A 144 -36.76 8.68 -11.02
C PRO A 144 -35.47 8.72 -10.18
N ALA A 145 -35.44 9.47 -9.07
CA ALA A 145 -34.26 9.52 -8.20
C ALA A 145 -33.98 8.19 -7.48
N GLN A 146 -35.00 7.34 -7.35
CA GLN A 146 -34.90 6.03 -6.72
C GLN A 146 -34.52 4.91 -7.72
N ASP A 147 -34.36 5.24 -8.99
CA ASP A 147 -33.93 4.27 -9.99
C ASP A 147 -32.50 3.78 -9.73
N GLY A 148 -32.33 2.46 -9.63
CA GLY A 148 -31.05 1.83 -9.31
C GLY A 148 -30.56 2.10 -7.87
N THR A 149 -31.45 2.49 -6.94
CA THR A 149 -31.12 2.62 -5.53
C THR A 149 -31.62 1.43 -4.70
N ILE A 150 -30.95 1.21 -3.57
CA ILE A 150 -31.38 0.21 -2.59
C ILE A 150 -32.57 0.77 -1.82
N LEU A 151 -33.73 0.13 -1.98
CA LEU A 151 -34.96 0.48 -1.27
C LEU A 151 -35.04 -0.19 0.09
N GLN A 152 -34.54 -1.43 0.17
CA GLN A 152 -34.60 -2.22 1.38
C GLN A 152 -33.41 -3.17 1.44
N VAL A 153 -32.84 -3.34 2.64
CA VAL A 153 -31.78 -4.32 2.91
C VAL A 153 -32.39 -5.54 3.60
N PHE A 154 -32.40 -6.68 2.89
CA PHE A 154 -32.86 -7.94 3.42
C PHE A 154 -31.81 -8.60 4.31
N SER A 155 -30.53 -8.51 3.91
CA SER A 155 -29.38 -9.01 4.68
C SER A 155 -28.18 -8.13 4.41
N VAL A 156 -27.58 -7.61 5.47
CA VAL A 156 -26.37 -6.77 5.38
C VAL A 156 -25.23 -7.56 4.78
N GLY A 157 -24.49 -6.93 3.87
CA GLY A 157 -23.26 -7.44 3.33
C GLY A 157 -22.05 -7.02 4.17
N TYR A 158 -20.92 -7.66 3.90
CA TYR A 158 -19.67 -7.39 4.63
C TYR A 158 -18.48 -7.44 3.68
N ARG A 159 -17.54 -6.51 3.86
CA ARG A 159 -16.25 -6.49 3.19
C ARG A 159 -15.11 -6.27 4.19
N ASN A 160 -13.89 -6.61 3.79
CA ASN A 160 -12.67 -6.22 4.49
C ASN A 160 -11.71 -5.60 3.47
N GLY A 161 -11.51 -4.30 3.56
CA GLY A 161 -10.77 -3.56 2.53
C GLY A 161 -11.35 -3.80 1.14
N ARG A 162 -10.56 -4.44 0.25
CA ARG A 162 -10.98 -4.78 -1.12
C ARG A 162 -11.68 -6.13 -1.25
N GLN A 163 -11.63 -6.96 -0.22
CA GLN A 163 -12.19 -8.31 -0.25
C GLN A 163 -13.66 -8.28 0.15
N LEU A 164 -14.56 -8.64 -0.77
CA LEU A 164 -15.95 -8.91 -0.44
C LEU A 164 -16.04 -10.25 0.30
N ILE A 165 -16.61 -10.25 1.51
CA ILE A 165 -16.84 -11.46 2.33
C ILE A 165 -18.21 -12.02 2.04
N ARG A 166 -19.25 -11.16 2.04
CA ARG A 166 -20.62 -11.50 1.72
C ARG A 166 -21.31 -10.32 1.04
N PRO A 167 -21.98 -10.48 -0.09
CA PRO A 167 -22.78 -9.42 -0.68
C PRO A 167 -23.99 -9.07 0.19
N ALA A 168 -24.39 -7.80 0.17
CA ALA A 168 -25.67 -7.40 0.75
C ALA A 168 -26.81 -7.88 -0.13
N ARG A 169 -27.82 -8.51 0.45
CA ARG A 169 -29.03 -8.90 -0.27
C ARG A 169 -30.06 -7.79 -0.15
N VAL A 170 -30.42 -7.20 -1.28
CA VAL A 170 -31.16 -5.96 -1.33
C VAL A 170 -32.35 -6.01 -2.29
N VAL A 171 -33.32 -5.13 -2.04
CA VAL A 171 -34.41 -4.79 -2.98
C VAL A 171 -34.03 -3.47 -3.65
N ILE A 172 -34.07 -3.42 -4.97
CA ILE A 172 -33.71 -2.24 -5.77
C ILE A 172 -34.94 -1.58 -6.36
N GLY A 173 -34.90 -0.25 -6.49
CA GLY A 173 -35.89 0.51 -7.24
C GLY A 173 -35.63 0.42 -8.72
N ILE A 174 -36.70 0.25 -9.52
CA ILE A 174 -36.68 0.38 -10.97
C ILE A 174 -37.73 1.39 -11.37
N HIS A 175 -37.30 2.49 -12.01
CA HIS A 175 -38.22 3.44 -12.61
C HIS A 175 -38.57 2.95 -14.01
N GLY A 176 -39.84 2.56 -14.17
CA GLY A 176 -40.37 2.21 -15.50
C GLY A 176 -40.58 3.48 -16.32
N GLY A 177 -39.74 3.68 -17.36
CA GLY A 177 -39.98 4.72 -18.36
C GLY A 177 -41.23 4.41 -19.18
#